data_7a40224c3d80056c8a57b0d4f915df08
#
_entry.id   7a40224c3d80056c8a57b0d4f915df08
#
_cell.length_a   1.000
_cell.length_b   1.000
_cell.length_c   1.000
_cell.angle_alpha   90.00
_cell.angle_beta   90.00
_cell.angle_gamma   90.00
#
_symmetry.space_group_name_H-M   'P 1'
#
loop_
_entity.id
_entity.type
_entity.pdbx_description
1 polymer ?
#
loop_
_entity_poly.entity_id
_entity_poly.type
_entity_poly.pdbx_seq_one_letter_code
_entity_poly.pdbx_strand_id
1 'polypeptide(L)'
;RALRCDPALKETMVVFLSALGEEEQQLAGFGAGADDYISKPIKPKLLISRIQAILKRVAADKPASLVIDRERHLVIRNGERIELPRKEFALLALLASSPGKLFSREEIYSRIWGDGVVVGDRTIDVHVRKIRQKIGDGHISTVKGMGYKYEN
;
A
#
# COMPACT_ATOMS: atom_id res chain seq x y z
N ARG A 1 -15.42 -24.67 -1.46
CA ARG A 1 -15.50 -24.56 0.03
C ARG A 1 -14.22 -25.07 0.69
N ALA A 2 -13.66 -26.21 0.29
CA ALA A 2 -12.43 -26.76 0.90
C ALA A 2 -11.26 -25.76 0.91
N LEU A 3 -11.01 -25.06 -0.19
CA LEU A 3 -9.94 -24.04 -0.29
C LEU A 3 -10.12 -22.89 0.73
N ARG A 4 -11.34 -22.52 1.06
CA ARG A 4 -11.60 -21.44 2.03
C ARG A 4 -11.50 -21.88 3.48
N CYS A 5 -11.52 -23.19 3.72
CA CYS A 5 -11.33 -23.78 5.06
C CYS A 5 -9.84 -23.97 5.40
N ASP A 6 -8.96 -23.94 4.41
CA ASP A 6 -7.52 -24.06 4.63
C ASP A 6 -6.92 -22.67 4.92
N PRO A 7 -6.30 -22.47 6.10
CA PRO A 7 -5.70 -21.17 6.46
C PRO A 7 -4.64 -20.69 5.48
N ALA A 8 -3.89 -21.61 4.85
CA ALA A 8 -2.86 -21.28 3.87
C ALA A 8 -3.42 -20.81 2.51
N LEU A 9 -4.65 -21.24 2.18
CA LEU A 9 -5.31 -20.99 0.90
C LEU A 9 -6.51 -20.04 0.99
N LYS A 10 -6.82 -19.58 2.19
CA LYS A 10 -8.00 -18.74 2.45
C LYS A 10 -8.04 -17.46 1.61
N GLU A 11 -6.89 -16.85 1.38
CA GLU A 11 -6.75 -15.61 0.61
C GLU A 11 -6.46 -15.85 -0.89
N THR A 12 -6.38 -17.11 -1.32
CA THR A 12 -6.15 -17.44 -2.72
C THR A 12 -7.36 -17.04 -3.57
N MET A 13 -7.10 -16.29 -4.65
CA MET A 13 -8.14 -15.92 -5.60
C MET A 13 -8.61 -17.15 -6.38
N VAL A 14 -9.92 -17.34 -6.42
CA VAL A 14 -10.55 -18.50 -7.08
C VAL A 14 -11.43 -18.01 -8.22
N VAL A 15 -11.08 -18.39 -9.42
CA VAL A 15 -11.86 -18.10 -10.63
C VAL A 15 -12.35 -19.40 -11.24
N PHE A 16 -13.65 -19.52 -11.43
CA PHE A 16 -14.23 -20.67 -12.11
C PHE A 16 -14.25 -20.45 -13.62
N LEU A 17 -13.79 -21.44 -14.36
CA LEU A 17 -13.91 -21.52 -15.81
C LEU A 17 -14.88 -22.67 -16.17
N SER A 18 -16.01 -22.35 -16.77
CA SER A 18 -17.02 -23.35 -17.13
C SER A 18 -17.44 -23.24 -18.59
N ALA A 19 -17.69 -24.38 -19.24
CA ALA A 19 -18.22 -24.45 -20.59
C ALA A 19 -19.75 -24.23 -20.65
N LEU A 20 -20.47 -24.36 -19.54
CA LEU A 20 -21.92 -24.26 -19.45
C LEU A 20 -22.32 -22.93 -18.79
N GLY A 21 -23.06 -22.12 -19.54
CA GLY A 21 -23.54 -20.82 -19.11
C GLY A 21 -24.83 -20.84 -18.29
N GLU A 22 -25.02 -21.85 -17.45
CA GLU A 22 -26.20 -21.93 -16.58
C GLU A 22 -26.06 -20.98 -15.38
N GLU A 23 -27.00 -20.06 -15.26
CA GLU A 23 -27.04 -19.06 -14.16
C GLU A 23 -27.00 -19.73 -12.78
N GLU A 24 -27.62 -20.90 -12.61
CA GLU A 24 -27.62 -21.67 -11.37
C GLU A 24 -26.21 -22.11 -10.94
N GLN A 25 -25.35 -22.46 -11.89
CA GLN A 25 -23.97 -22.85 -11.62
C GLN A 25 -23.09 -21.64 -11.27
N GLN A 26 -23.39 -20.49 -11.85
CA GLN A 26 -22.71 -19.23 -11.49
C GLN A 26 -23.04 -18.83 -10.05
N LEU A 27 -24.32 -18.85 -9.69
CA LEU A 27 -24.77 -18.57 -8.31
C LEU A 27 -24.17 -19.55 -7.30
N ALA A 28 -24.12 -20.84 -7.63
CA ALA A 28 -23.48 -21.84 -6.78
C ALA A 28 -21.96 -21.61 -6.62
N GLY A 29 -21.28 -21.16 -7.68
CA GLY A 29 -19.86 -20.80 -7.67
C GLY A 29 -19.56 -19.62 -6.74
N PHE A 30 -20.31 -18.55 -6.84
CA PHE A 30 -20.19 -17.40 -5.93
C PHE A 30 -20.55 -17.75 -4.48
N GLY A 31 -21.62 -18.55 -4.27
CA GLY A 31 -21.97 -19.07 -2.95
C GLY A 31 -20.91 -19.99 -2.32
N ALA A 32 -20.02 -20.57 -3.14
CA ALA A 32 -18.87 -21.36 -2.69
C ALA A 32 -17.63 -20.50 -2.36
N GLY A 33 -17.70 -19.17 -2.57
CA GLY A 33 -16.61 -18.24 -2.27
C GLY A 33 -15.65 -18.00 -3.45
N ALA A 34 -16.13 -18.07 -4.68
CA ALA A 34 -15.38 -17.67 -5.87
C ALA A 34 -15.28 -16.16 -5.99
N ASP A 35 -14.17 -15.68 -6.53
CA ASP A 35 -13.90 -14.26 -6.77
C ASP A 35 -14.39 -13.83 -8.16
N ASP A 36 -14.41 -14.73 -9.11
CA ASP A 36 -15.01 -14.50 -10.44
C ASP A 36 -15.45 -15.83 -11.09
N TYR A 37 -16.32 -15.71 -12.07
CA TYR A 37 -16.84 -16.83 -12.87
C TYR A 37 -16.78 -16.46 -14.35
N ILE A 38 -16.15 -17.31 -15.14
CA ILE A 38 -15.93 -17.08 -16.56
C ILE A 38 -16.51 -18.24 -17.36
N SER A 39 -17.44 -17.96 -18.25
CA SER A 39 -17.99 -18.94 -19.18
C SER A 39 -17.12 -19.09 -20.42
N LYS A 40 -16.92 -20.33 -20.86
CA LYS A 40 -16.31 -20.66 -22.15
C LYS A 40 -17.39 -20.61 -23.27
N PRO A 41 -17.05 -20.26 -24.52
CA PRO A 41 -15.74 -19.89 -25.00
C PRO A 41 -15.36 -18.44 -24.64
N ILE A 42 -14.12 -18.22 -24.21
CA ILE A 42 -13.58 -16.89 -23.93
C ILE A 42 -12.33 -16.64 -24.75
N LYS A 43 -12.20 -15.42 -25.29
CA LYS A 43 -10.98 -15.01 -26.00
C LYS A 43 -9.82 -14.87 -24.99
N PRO A 44 -8.61 -15.36 -25.32
CA PRO A 44 -7.46 -15.30 -24.42
C PRO A 44 -7.17 -13.90 -23.89
N LYS A 45 -7.28 -12.87 -24.73
CA LYS A 45 -7.08 -11.47 -24.32
C LYS A 45 -8.07 -11.01 -23.26
N LEU A 46 -9.32 -11.43 -23.36
CA LEU A 46 -10.36 -11.09 -22.36
C LEU A 46 -10.14 -11.84 -21.06
N LEU A 47 -9.71 -13.09 -21.12
CA LEU A 47 -9.33 -13.86 -19.93
C LEU A 47 -8.19 -13.19 -19.18
N ILE A 48 -7.13 -12.80 -19.87
CA ILE A 48 -5.98 -12.09 -19.28
C ILE A 48 -6.43 -10.78 -18.65
N SER A 49 -7.26 -9.99 -19.33
CA SER A 49 -7.78 -8.72 -18.80
C SER A 49 -8.57 -8.90 -17.51
N ARG A 50 -9.40 -9.94 -17.42
CA ARG A 50 -10.17 -10.27 -16.21
C ARG A 50 -9.26 -10.69 -15.06
N ILE A 51 -8.29 -11.56 -15.31
CA ILE A 51 -7.31 -11.98 -14.31
C ILE A 51 -6.52 -10.77 -13.80
N GLN A 52 -6.06 -9.90 -14.70
CA GLN A 52 -5.34 -8.68 -14.32
C GLN A 52 -6.20 -7.74 -13.47
N ALA A 53 -7.49 -7.59 -13.78
CA ALA A 53 -8.42 -6.78 -12.99
C ALA A 53 -8.61 -7.33 -11.57
N ILE A 54 -8.71 -8.66 -11.44
CA ILE A 54 -8.82 -9.34 -10.14
C ILE A 54 -7.54 -9.15 -9.32
N LEU A 55 -6.38 -9.39 -9.94
CA LEU A 55 -5.08 -9.21 -9.27
C LEU A 55 -4.84 -7.76 -8.85
N LYS A 56 -5.29 -6.80 -9.65
CA LYS A 56 -5.20 -5.37 -9.30
C LYS A 56 -6.05 -5.01 -8.08
N ARG A 57 -7.24 -5.61 -7.94
CA ARG A 57 -8.09 -5.42 -6.75
C ARG A 57 -7.40 -5.97 -5.49
N VAL A 58 -6.82 -7.17 -5.56
CA VAL A 58 -6.06 -7.75 -4.44
C VAL A 58 -4.87 -6.89 -4.05
N ALA A 59 -4.15 -6.33 -5.03
CA ALA A 59 -3.04 -5.42 -4.76
C ALA A 59 -3.49 -4.10 -4.12
N ALA A 60 -4.71 -3.64 -4.43
CA ALA A 60 -5.29 -2.44 -3.81
C ALA A 60 -5.76 -2.67 -2.37
N ASP A 61 -6.21 -3.88 -2.04
CA ASP A 61 -6.64 -4.26 -0.69
C ASP A 61 -5.49 -4.59 0.26
N LYS A 62 -4.29 -4.86 -0.28
CA LYS A 62 -3.08 -4.97 0.55
C LYS A 62 -2.52 -3.58 0.82
N PRO A 63 -2.19 -3.26 2.09
CA PRO A 63 -1.46 -2.04 2.35
C PRO A 63 -0.20 -2.04 1.47
N ALA A 64 -0.01 -0.95 0.75
CA ALA A 64 1.12 -0.81 -0.16
C ALA A 64 2.41 -1.14 0.60
N SER A 65 3.12 -2.19 0.18
CA SER A 65 4.39 -2.54 0.82
C SER A 65 5.40 -1.43 0.55
N LEU A 66 5.84 -0.78 1.62
CA LEU A 66 6.84 0.27 1.57
C LEU A 66 8.13 -0.23 2.21
N VAL A 67 9.21 -0.22 1.45
CA VAL A 67 10.55 -0.56 1.92
C VAL A 67 11.43 0.69 1.88
N ILE A 68 12.06 1.01 3.00
CA ILE A 68 12.96 2.15 3.13
C ILE A 68 14.38 1.63 3.27
N ASP A 69 15.17 1.78 2.21
CA ASP A 69 16.58 1.40 2.18
C ASP A 69 17.44 2.61 2.58
N ARG A 70 17.94 2.58 3.80
CA ARG A 70 18.72 3.69 4.38
C ARG A 70 20.13 3.78 3.80
N GLU A 71 20.71 2.66 3.44
CA GLU A 71 22.06 2.63 2.89
C GLU A 71 22.12 3.23 1.48
N ARG A 72 21.08 2.96 0.69
CA ARG A 72 20.98 3.44 -0.69
C ARG A 72 20.18 4.72 -0.86
N HIS A 73 19.61 5.26 0.23
CA HIS A 73 18.69 6.41 0.20
C HIS A 73 17.53 6.23 -0.77
N LEU A 74 16.93 5.04 -0.77
CA LEU A 74 15.92 4.62 -1.72
C LEU A 74 14.66 4.15 -1.01
N VAL A 75 13.52 4.53 -1.57
CA VAL A 75 12.22 4.01 -1.15
C VAL A 75 11.66 3.13 -2.25
N ILE A 76 11.17 1.95 -1.89
CA ILE A 76 10.54 1.01 -2.80
C ILE A 76 9.08 0.85 -2.38
N ARG A 77 8.16 1.15 -3.28
CA ARG A 77 6.73 0.97 -3.09
C ARG A 77 6.20 0.02 -4.15
N ASN A 78 5.65 -1.13 -3.71
CA ASN A 78 5.13 -2.15 -4.64
C ASN A 78 6.13 -2.57 -5.73
N GLY A 79 7.41 -2.65 -5.41
CA GLY A 79 8.46 -2.96 -6.37
C GLY A 79 8.96 -1.79 -7.22
N GLU A 80 8.33 -0.63 -7.15
CA GLU A 80 8.76 0.59 -7.84
C GLU A 80 9.70 1.43 -6.98
N ARG A 81 10.77 1.92 -7.58
CA ARG A 81 11.74 2.80 -6.93
C ARG A 81 11.22 4.23 -6.91
N ILE A 82 11.23 4.84 -5.73
CA ILE A 82 10.87 6.23 -5.53
C ILE A 82 12.07 6.97 -4.97
N GLU A 83 12.56 7.95 -5.70
CA GLU A 83 13.62 8.83 -5.23
C GLU A 83 13.02 10.01 -4.46
N LEU A 84 13.52 10.22 -3.25
CA LEU A 84 13.16 11.35 -2.42
C LEU A 84 14.37 12.28 -2.26
N PRO A 85 14.16 13.60 -2.30
CA PRO A 85 15.18 14.55 -1.89
C PRO A 85 15.70 14.25 -0.49
N ARG A 86 16.96 14.57 -0.23
CA ARG A 86 17.67 14.19 1.00
C ARG A 86 16.89 14.47 2.29
N LYS A 87 16.27 15.65 2.40
CA LYS A 87 15.50 16.04 3.60
C LYS A 87 14.17 15.28 3.71
N GLU A 88 13.49 15.03 2.60
CA GLU A 88 12.27 14.22 2.57
C GLU A 88 12.57 12.77 2.95
N PHE A 89 13.65 12.22 2.42
CA PHE A 89 14.09 10.87 2.80
C PHE A 89 14.45 10.78 4.28
N ALA A 90 15.21 11.75 4.81
CA ALA A 90 15.60 11.80 6.22
C ALA A 90 14.37 11.87 7.15
N LEU A 91 13.35 12.66 6.78
CA LEU A 91 12.10 12.76 7.52
C LEU A 91 11.33 11.43 7.52
N LEU A 92 11.17 10.81 6.36
CA LEU A 92 10.50 9.52 6.26
C LEU A 92 11.24 8.43 7.03
N ALA A 93 12.55 8.35 6.90
CA ALA A 93 13.39 7.38 7.63
C ALA A 93 13.33 7.58 9.15
N LEU A 94 13.28 8.83 9.61
CA LEU A 94 13.11 9.15 11.03
C LEU A 94 11.78 8.63 11.57
N LEU A 95 10.68 8.95 10.91
CA LEU A 95 9.34 8.52 11.32
C LEU A 95 9.22 6.98 11.27
N ALA A 96 9.73 6.35 10.23
CA ALA A 96 9.70 4.90 10.05
C ALA A 96 10.65 4.14 10.98
N SER A 97 11.60 4.80 11.64
CA SER A 97 12.50 4.18 12.61
C SER A 97 11.79 3.68 13.87
N SER A 98 10.65 4.27 14.19
CA SER A 98 9.80 3.89 15.31
C SER A 98 8.34 3.98 14.90
N PRO A 99 7.80 2.97 14.19
CA PRO A 99 6.39 2.96 13.78
C PRO A 99 5.46 3.13 14.98
N GLY A 100 4.41 3.94 14.83
CA GLY A 100 3.46 4.25 15.88
C GLY A 100 3.92 5.29 16.90
N LYS A 101 5.20 5.65 16.93
CA LYS A 101 5.71 6.72 17.79
C LYS A 101 5.33 8.09 17.21
N LEU A 102 4.81 8.97 18.08
CA LEU A 102 4.58 10.36 17.75
C LEU A 102 5.88 11.16 17.86
N PHE A 103 6.28 11.78 16.75
CA PHE A 103 7.39 12.72 16.72
C PHE A 103 6.83 14.15 16.70
N SER A 104 7.24 14.97 17.69
CA SER A 104 6.89 16.39 17.70
C SER A 104 7.61 17.14 16.57
N ARG A 105 7.06 18.28 16.16
CA ARG A 105 7.74 19.14 15.15
C ARG A 105 9.13 19.57 15.63
N GLU A 106 9.28 19.89 16.89
CA GLU A 106 10.57 20.28 17.50
C GLU A 106 11.60 19.14 17.42
N GLU A 107 11.20 17.92 17.75
CA GLU A 107 12.04 16.74 17.64
C GLU A 107 12.47 16.47 16.19
N ILE A 108 11.56 16.60 15.23
CA ILE A 108 11.85 16.45 13.79
C ILE A 108 12.84 17.53 13.34
N TYR A 109 12.63 18.77 13.72
CA TYR A 109 13.54 19.86 13.38
C TYR A 109 14.96 19.63 13.92
N SER A 110 15.07 19.33 15.18
CA SER A 110 16.35 19.08 15.83
C SER A 110 17.13 17.95 15.14
N ARG A 111 16.46 16.86 14.78
CA ARG A 111 17.11 15.69 14.21
C ARG A 111 17.46 15.83 12.73
N ILE A 112 16.69 16.58 11.95
CA ILE A 112 16.87 16.68 10.49
C ILE A 112 17.63 17.94 10.08
N TRP A 113 17.35 19.07 10.72
CA TRP A 113 17.99 20.37 10.44
C TRP A 113 19.06 20.75 11.45
N GLY A 114 19.06 20.15 12.63
CA GLY A 114 19.99 20.44 13.72
C GLY A 114 19.52 21.56 14.64
N ASP A 115 20.15 21.63 15.81
CA ASP A 115 19.81 22.63 16.81
C ASP A 115 20.26 24.03 16.35
N GLY A 116 19.42 25.04 16.55
CA GLY A 116 19.72 26.44 16.24
C GLY A 116 19.37 26.88 14.80
N VAL A 117 18.82 26.00 13.97
CA VAL A 117 18.30 26.39 12.65
C VAL A 117 16.86 26.85 12.82
N VAL A 118 16.62 28.14 12.58
CA VAL A 118 15.26 28.70 12.54
C VAL A 118 14.65 28.43 11.18
N VAL A 119 13.82 27.38 11.09
CA VAL A 119 13.04 27.07 9.91
C VAL A 119 11.56 27.26 10.27
N GLY A 120 10.78 27.87 9.37
CA GLY A 120 9.36 28.10 9.63
C GLY A 120 8.57 26.79 9.88
N ASP A 121 7.58 26.84 10.75
CA ASP A 121 6.74 25.68 11.12
C ASP A 121 6.10 24.95 9.94
N ARG A 122 5.92 25.65 8.82
CA ARG A 122 5.34 25.09 7.59
C ARG A 122 6.29 24.20 6.79
N THR A 123 7.59 24.25 7.04
CA THR A 123 8.58 23.48 6.26
C THR A 123 8.36 21.98 6.42
N ILE A 124 8.09 21.49 7.62
CA ILE A 124 7.80 20.07 7.85
C ILE A 124 6.51 19.66 7.13
N ASP A 125 5.47 20.48 7.23
CA ASP A 125 4.17 20.19 6.61
C ASP A 125 4.29 20.09 5.07
N VAL A 126 5.09 20.95 4.46
CA VAL A 126 5.38 20.90 3.02
C VAL A 126 6.14 19.61 2.66
N HIS A 127 7.13 19.22 3.44
CA HIS A 127 7.90 17.99 3.21
C HIS A 127 7.01 16.74 3.37
N VAL A 128 6.19 16.68 4.41
CA VAL A 128 5.22 15.59 4.61
C VAL A 128 4.23 15.49 3.45
N ARG A 129 3.71 16.61 2.97
CA ARG A 129 2.82 16.65 1.82
C ARG A 129 3.49 16.08 0.56
N LYS A 130 4.72 16.47 0.28
CA LYS A 130 5.49 15.97 -0.87
C LYS A 130 5.78 14.47 -0.75
N ILE A 131 6.13 14.00 0.45
CA ILE A 131 6.32 12.57 0.71
C ILE A 131 5.02 11.81 0.44
N ARG A 132 3.89 12.27 1.00
CA ARG A 132 2.58 11.64 0.78
C ARG A 132 2.18 11.57 -0.68
N GLN A 133 2.49 12.60 -1.47
CA GLN A 133 2.22 12.59 -2.91
C GLN A 133 2.98 11.48 -3.64
N LYS A 134 4.18 11.12 -3.16
CA LYS A 134 5.04 10.11 -3.78
C LYS A 134 4.78 8.69 -3.26
N ILE A 135 4.56 8.52 -1.95
CA ILE A 135 4.39 7.20 -1.32
C ILE A 135 2.94 6.85 -0.97
N GLY A 136 2.02 7.80 -1.02
CA GLY A 136 0.62 7.66 -0.63
C GLY A 136 0.33 8.15 0.79
N ASP A 137 -0.95 8.42 1.06
CA ASP A 137 -1.40 9.10 2.30
C ASP A 137 -1.45 8.19 3.53
N GLY A 138 -1.46 6.87 3.34
CA GLY A 138 -1.68 5.89 4.42
C GLY A 138 -0.49 5.65 5.35
N HIS A 139 0.71 6.14 5.03
CA HIS A 139 1.93 5.81 5.78
C HIS A 139 2.30 6.81 6.86
N ILE A 140 1.91 8.07 6.70
CA ILE A 140 2.19 9.13 7.69
C ILE A 140 0.89 9.72 8.17
N SER A 141 0.64 9.61 9.47
CA SER A 141 -0.49 10.25 10.15
C SER A 141 -0.10 11.59 10.75
N THR A 142 -0.99 12.56 10.64
CA THR A 142 -0.89 13.83 11.33
C THR A 142 -1.68 13.75 12.65
N VAL A 143 -1.00 14.05 13.77
CA VAL A 143 -1.69 14.29 15.04
C VAL A 143 -1.77 15.79 15.24
N LYS A 144 -2.97 16.32 15.09
CA LYS A 144 -3.22 17.77 15.08
C LYS A 144 -2.68 18.45 16.34
N GLY A 145 -1.86 19.47 16.15
CA GLY A 145 -1.24 20.24 17.22
C GLY A 145 -0.08 19.54 17.94
N MET A 146 0.27 18.29 17.59
CA MET A 146 1.32 17.52 18.25
C MET A 146 2.48 17.13 17.35
N GLY A 147 2.23 16.64 16.14
CA GLY A 147 3.26 16.22 15.21
C GLY A 147 2.81 15.14 14.23
N TYR A 148 3.74 14.25 13.91
CA TYR A 148 3.55 13.19 12.91
C TYR A 148 3.98 11.83 13.45
N LYS A 149 3.35 10.77 12.95
CA LYS A 149 3.74 9.39 13.21
C LYS A 149 3.69 8.53 11.95
N TYR A 150 4.51 7.50 11.90
CA TYR A 150 4.50 6.51 10.85
C TYR A 150 3.53 5.38 11.20
N GLU A 151 2.65 5.07 10.28
CA GLU A 151 1.69 3.96 10.38
C GLU A 151 2.20 2.79 9.54
N ASN A 152 2.15 1.59 10.11
CA ASN A 152 2.44 0.35 9.41
C ASN A 152 1.22 -0.18 8.69
#